data_154e5acb170b275c4000bd78b9da6acb
#
_entry.id   154e5acb170b275c4000bd78b9da6acb
#
_cell.length_a   1.000
_cell.length_b   1.000
_cell.length_c   1.000
_cell.angle_alpha   90.00
_cell.angle_beta   90.00
_cell.angle_gamma   90.00
#
_symmetry.space_group_name_H-M   'P 1'
#
loop_
_entity.id
_entity.type
_entity.pdbx_description
1 polymer ?
#
loop_
_entity_poly.entity_id
_entity_poly.type
_entity_poly.pdbx_seq_one_letter_code
_entity_poly.pdbx_strand_id
1 'polypeptide(L)'
;MDSLKTKLGGCLLGVLTNRNGLIESFSLDSLRKVSVLGGYQIPTLEEVLQLVNGEVMLNIELKGDQTALLTHELITRYFDREGSQWKPERIFISSFDWDELKIFYEVNKEVPIAILTEDDPLDAIPIGLQLGAFAINPDFEKLTPEVVQKIHQSGFEIYPWTVNTSEDIERMKMLRVKGIITDFPDRINQTF
;
A
#
# COMPACT_ATOMS: atom_id res chain seq x y z
N MET A 1 -27.79 9.66 -0.36
CA MET A 1 -26.64 9.30 -1.21
C MET A 1 -25.44 10.08 -0.69
N ASP A 2 -24.94 9.67 0.45
CA ASP A 2 -23.80 10.35 1.06
C ASP A 2 -22.51 9.81 0.47
N SER A 3 -21.78 10.77 -0.09
CA SER A 3 -20.48 10.57 -0.71
C SER A 3 -19.54 9.77 0.20
N LEU A 4 -19.01 8.69 -0.33
CA LEU A 4 -17.82 8.04 0.20
C LEU A 4 -16.74 9.11 0.43
N LYS A 5 -16.64 9.58 1.66
CA LYS A 5 -15.50 10.38 2.10
C LYS A 5 -14.32 9.41 2.13
N THR A 6 -13.52 9.44 1.10
CA THR A 6 -12.23 8.75 1.10
C THR A 6 -11.39 9.43 2.18
N LYS A 7 -11.44 8.90 3.41
CA LYS A 7 -10.55 9.32 4.47
C LYS A 7 -9.17 8.76 4.16
N LEU A 8 -8.35 9.57 3.53
CA LEU A 8 -6.91 9.37 3.48
C LEU A 8 -6.34 9.96 4.79
N GLY A 9 -6.54 9.26 5.89
CA GLY A 9 -6.07 9.69 7.19
C GLY A 9 -4.55 9.82 7.24
N GLY A 10 -4.07 10.83 7.95
CA GLY A 10 -2.65 11.04 8.19
C GLY A 10 -1.83 11.57 7.02
N CYS A 11 -2.38 11.68 5.82
CA CYS A 11 -1.67 12.24 4.68
C CYS A 11 -1.72 13.77 4.71
N LEU A 12 -0.54 14.40 4.75
CA LEU A 12 -0.40 15.85 4.67
C LEU A 12 -0.33 16.32 3.22
N LEU A 13 -1.22 17.24 2.85
CA LEU A 13 -1.00 18.08 1.69
C LEU A 13 0.14 19.05 2.03
N GLY A 14 1.17 19.09 1.22
CA GLY A 14 2.36 19.88 1.51
C GLY A 14 3.16 20.18 0.26
N VAL A 15 4.45 19.96 0.32
CA VAL A 15 5.45 20.39 -0.68
C VAL A 15 5.10 20.05 -2.13
N LEU A 16 4.39 18.95 -2.37
CA LEU A 16 4.01 18.50 -3.72
C LEU A 16 2.64 18.98 -4.17
N THR A 17 1.93 19.79 -3.34
CA THR A 17 0.59 20.27 -3.67
C THR A 17 0.48 21.78 -3.50
N ASN A 18 -0.56 22.38 -4.05
CA ASN A 18 -0.89 23.81 -3.87
C ASN A 18 -1.68 24.11 -2.58
N ARG A 19 -1.78 23.16 -1.65
CA ARG A 19 -2.51 23.27 -0.38
C ARG A 19 -1.70 22.65 0.76
N ASN A 20 -1.98 23.11 1.98
CA ASN A 20 -1.39 22.56 3.20
C ASN A 20 -2.51 22.09 4.15
N GLY A 21 -2.26 21.05 4.91
CA GLY A 21 -3.15 20.51 5.93
C GLY A 21 -3.38 19.02 5.80
N LEU A 22 -4.07 18.45 6.78
CA LEU A 22 -4.46 17.05 6.77
C LEU A 22 -5.54 16.81 5.71
N ILE A 23 -5.39 15.79 4.88
CA ILE A 23 -6.34 15.45 3.82
C ILE A 23 -7.75 15.24 4.40
N GLU A 24 -7.86 14.60 5.55
CA GLU A 24 -9.11 14.36 6.25
C GLU A 24 -9.87 15.63 6.66
N SER A 25 -9.18 16.78 6.75
CA SER A 25 -9.81 18.07 7.07
C SER A 25 -10.51 18.72 5.87
N PHE A 26 -10.36 18.16 4.67
CA PHE A 26 -10.95 18.69 3.45
C PHE A 26 -12.16 17.86 2.99
N SER A 27 -13.16 18.54 2.42
CA SER A 27 -14.21 17.85 1.68
C SER A 27 -13.66 17.31 0.34
N LEU A 28 -14.33 16.30 -0.24
CA LEU A 28 -13.97 15.79 -1.56
C LEU A 28 -13.93 16.88 -2.63
N ASP A 29 -14.93 17.79 -2.62
CA ASP A 29 -14.98 18.92 -3.55
C ASP A 29 -13.79 19.87 -3.40
N SER A 30 -13.27 20.02 -2.17
CA SER A 30 -12.06 20.81 -1.92
C SER A 30 -10.81 20.09 -2.38
N LEU A 31 -10.72 18.77 -2.17
CA LEU A 31 -9.61 17.94 -2.64
C LEU A 31 -9.54 17.88 -4.16
N ARG A 32 -10.68 17.88 -4.86
CA ARG A 32 -10.75 17.96 -6.32
C ARG A 32 -10.16 19.25 -6.92
N LYS A 33 -10.02 20.29 -6.11
CA LYS A 33 -9.40 21.56 -6.49
C LYS A 33 -7.92 21.64 -6.12
N VAL A 34 -7.39 20.59 -5.45
CA VAL A 34 -5.97 20.48 -5.15
C VAL A 34 -5.25 19.98 -6.39
N SER A 35 -4.21 20.69 -6.79
CA SER A 35 -3.29 20.20 -7.81
C SER A 35 -2.00 19.72 -7.17
N VAL A 36 -1.51 18.59 -7.62
CA VAL A 36 -0.17 18.08 -7.29
C VAL A 36 0.85 18.60 -8.30
N LEU A 37 2.13 18.41 -8.01
CA LEU A 37 3.23 18.80 -8.89
C LEU A 37 2.97 18.30 -10.32
N GLY A 38 3.06 19.22 -11.30
CA GLY A 38 2.75 18.94 -12.70
C GLY A 38 1.30 19.26 -13.11
N GLY A 39 0.47 19.80 -12.18
CA GLY A 39 -0.91 20.23 -12.46
C GLY A 39 -1.93 19.10 -12.45
N TYR A 40 -1.58 17.92 -11.97
CA TYR A 40 -2.48 16.77 -11.86
C TYR A 40 -3.42 16.89 -10.67
N GLN A 41 -4.59 16.28 -10.77
CA GLN A 41 -5.54 16.14 -9.66
C GLN A 41 -5.27 14.86 -8.86
N ILE A 42 -5.64 14.86 -7.58
CA ILE A 42 -5.60 13.67 -6.73
C ILE A 42 -6.78 12.76 -7.15
N PRO A 43 -6.52 11.53 -7.65
CA PRO A 43 -7.59 10.61 -8.00
C PRO A 43 -8.25 10.03 -6.75
N THR A 44 -9.50 9.61 -6.87
CA THR A 44 -10.11 8.71 -5.90
C THR A 44 -9.66 7.27 -6.13
N LEU A 45 -9.77 6.42 -5.11
CA LEU A 45 -9.49 4.98 -5.26
C LEU A 45 -10.39 4.36 -6.35
N GLU A 46 -11.65 4.81 -6.46
CA GLU A 46 -12.57 4.34 -7.50
C GLU A 46 -12.06 4.66 -8.92
N GLU A 47 -11.54 5.87 -9.13
CA GLU A 47 -10.95 6.26 -10.42
C GLU A 47 -9.69 5.45 -10.73
N VAL A 48 -8.86 5.16 -9.71
CA VAL A 48 -7.70 4.29 -9.88
C VAL A 48 -8.13 2.88 -10.26
N LEU A 49 -9.12 2.31 -9.58
CA LEU A 49 -9.66 0.98 -9.91
C LEU A 49 -10.23 0.93 -11.34
N GLN A 50 -10.92 1.99 -11.78
CA GLN A 50 -11.43 2.09 -13.15
C GLN A 50 -10.31 2.17 -14.18
N LEU A 51 -9.29 2.99 -13.90
CA LEU A 51 -8.16 3.18 -14.82
C LEU A 51 -7.31 1.93 -14.97
N VAL A 52 -6.95 1.30 -13.84
CA VAL A 52 -6.08 0.11 -13.81
C VAL A 52 -6.80 -1.14 -14.30
N ASN A 53 -8.11 -1.24 -14.03
CA ASN A 53 -9.00 -2.30 -14.50
C ASN A 53 -8.43 -3.75 -14.34
N GLY A 54 -7.68 -3.99 -13.27
CA GLY A 54 -7.09 -5.30 -12.99
C GLY A 54 -5.93 -5.73 -13.91
N GLU A 55 -5.42 -4.85 -14.77
CA GLU A 55 -4.30 -5.18 -15.67
C GLU A 55 -2.98 -5.42 -14.93
N VAL A 56 -2.80 -4.74 -13.80
CA VAL A 56 -1.65 -4.91 -12.90
C VAL A 56 -2.12 -5.15 -11.47
N MET A 57 -1.25 -5.70 -10.64
CA MET A 57 -1.52 -5.84 -9.20
C MET A 57 -1.49 -4.46 -8.53
N LEU A 58 -2.45 -4.18 -7.67
CA LEU A 58 -2.58 -2.92 -6.96
C LEU A 58 -2.30 -3.10 -5.47
N ASN A 59 -1.35 -2.35 -4.93
CA ASN A 59 -1.18 -2.17 -3.49
C ASN A 59 -2.05 -1.00 -3.03
N ILE A 60 -2.96 -1.25 -2.10
CA ILE A 60 -3.76 -0.21 -1.45
C ILE A 60 -3.27 -0.06 -0.01
N GLU A 61 -2.61 1.06 0.26
CA GLU A 61 -2.17 1.39 1.61
C GLU A 61 -3.29 2.08 2.37
N LEU A 62 -3.68 1.51 3.52
CA LEU A 62 -4.64 2.12 4.44
C LEU A 62 -3.91 3.18 5.28
N LYS A 63 -4.35 4.44 5.14
CA LYS A 63 -3.84 5.57 5.93
C LYS A 63 -5.00 6.27 6.63
N GLY A 64 -5.07 6.11 7.94
CA GLY A 64 -6.06 6.74 8.82
C GLY A 64 -7.25 5.88 9.17
N ASP A 65 -8.03 6.38 10.13
CA ASP A 65 -9.13 5.67 10.76
C ASP A 65 -10.25 5.30 9.78
N GLN A 66 -10.84 4.13 9.94
CA GLN A 66 -12.01 3.65 9.21
C GLN A 66 -11.78 3.46 7.69
N THR A 67 -10.53 3.44 7.24
CA THR A 67 -10.21 3.21 5.82
C THR A 67 -10.40 1.74 5.45
N ALA A 68 -10.25 0.82 6.37
CA ALA A 68 -10.39 -0.62 6.15
C ALA A 68 -11.78 -0.99 5.61
N LEU A 69 -12.86 -0.59 6.31
CA LEU A 69 -14.23 -0.93 5.92
C LEU A 69 -14.63 -0.28 4.60
N LEU A 70 -14.28 0.99 4.40
CA LEU A 70 -14.58 1.70 3.16
C LEU A 70 -13.85 1.10 1.94
N THR A 71 -12.59 0.68 2.14
CA THR A 71 -11.81 0.01 1.11
C THR A 71 -12.43 -1.35 0.79
N HIS A 72 -12.77 -2.15 1.82
CA HIS A 72 -13.44 -3.44 1.63
C HIS A 72 -14.73 -3.30 0.81
N GLU A 73 -15.62 -2.39 1.20
CA GLU A 73 -16.89 -2.15 0.48
C GLU A 73 -16.65 -1.75 -0.99
N LEU A 74 -15.66 -0.91 -1.23
CA LEU A 74 -15.36 -0.45 -2.59
C LEU A 74 -14.81 -1.58 -3.47
N ILE A 75 -13.77 -2.30 -3.02
CA ILE A 75 -13.15 -3.35 -3.84
C ILE A 75 -14.10 -4.53 -4.07
N THR A 76 -14.93 -4.90 -3.07
CA THR A 76 -15.92 -5.96 -3.21
C THR A 76 -16.91 -5.65 -4.34
N ARG A 77 -17.40 -4.41 -4.43
CA ARG A 77 -18.25 -3.99 -5.56
C ARG A 77 -17.59 -4.19 -6.93
N TYR A 78 -16.25 -4.07 -6.99
CA TYR A 78 -15.51 -4.31 -8.22
C TYR A 78 -15.30 -5.79 -8.49
N PHE A 79 -15.16 -6.63 -7.46
CA PHE A 79 -15.09 -8.09 -7.64
C PHE A 79 -16.41 -8.68 -8.14
N ASP A 80 -17.53 -8.17 -7.62
CA ASP A 80 -18.88 -8.65 -7.94
C ASP A 80 -19.42 -8.10 -9.27
N ARG A 81 -18.76 -7.12 -9.87
CA ARG A 81 -19.22 -6.51 -11.11
C ARG A 81 -19.03 -7.45 -12.30
N GLU A 82 -20.10 -7.69 -13.06
CA GLU A 82 -20.05 -8.48 -14.29
C GLU A 82 -19.01 -7.92 -15.28
N GLY A 83 -18.13 -8.80 -15.78
CA GLY A 83 -17.05 -8.44 -16.69
C GLY A 83 -15.86 -7.75 -16.05
N SER A 84 -15.82 -7.62 -14.71
CA SER A 84 -14.65 -7.07 -14.01
C SER A 84 -13.42 -7.94 -14.19
N GLN A 85 -12.27 -7.30 -14.38
CA GLN A 85 -10.96 -7.95 -14.36
C GLN A 85 -10.37 -8.01 -12.94
N TRP A 86 -11.01 -7.32 -11.98
CA TRP A 86 -10.57 -7.32 -10.60
C TRP A 86 -10.93 -8.63 -9.90
N LYS A 87 -9.95 -9.16 -9.18
CA LYS A 87 -10.08 -10.36 -8.32
C LYS A 87 -9.24 -10.13 -7.07
N PRO A 88 -9.53 -10.85 -5.96
CA PRO A 88 -8.76 -10.70 -4.73
C PRO A 88 -7.24 -10.76 -4.93
N GLU A 89 -6.76 -11.64 -5.82
CA GLU A 89 -5.32 -11.85 -6.07
C GLU A 89 -4.66 -10.70 -6.85
N ARG A 90 -5.45 -9.76 -7.37
CA ARG A 90 -4.97 -8.57 -8.07
C ARG A 90 -4.83 -7.34 -7.18
N ILE A 91 -5.21 -7.46 -5.91
CA ILE A 91 -5.09 -6.40 -4.90
C ILE A 91 -4.41 -6.99 -3.68
N PHE A 92 -3.59 -6.20 -3.02
CA PHE A 92 -3.21 -6.46 -1.63
C PHE A 92 -3.32 -5.18 -0.82
N ILE A 93 -3.57 -5.34 0.47
CA ILE A 93 -3.74 -4.25 1.42
C ILE A 93 -2.50 -4.15 2.28
N SER A 94 -2.01 -2.93 2.47
CA SER A 94 -0.90 -2.67 3.38
C SER A 94 -1.23 -1.52 4.33
N SER A 95 -0.61 -1.48 5.49
CA SER A 95 -0.72 -0.36 6.43
C SER A 95 0.40 -0.38 7.46
N PHE A 96 0.78 0.81 7.93
CA PHE A 96 1.53 1.00 9.19
C PHE A 96 0.60 0.90 10.40
N ASP A 97 -0.69 1.17 10.22
CA ASP A 97 -1.70 0.96 11.25
C ASP A 97 -2.16 -0.51 11.21
N TRP A 98 -1.61 -1.31 12.10
CA TRP A 98 -1.90 -2.73 12.18
C TRP A 98 -3.30 -3.02 12.73
N ASP A 99 -3.93 -2.07 13.42
CA ASP A 99 -5.32 -2.22 13.87
C ASP A 99 -6.29 -2.06 12.68
N GLU A 100 -6.03 -1.13 11.74
CA GLU A 100 -6.77 -1.06 10.48
C GLU A 100 -6.60 -2.35 9.64
N LEU A 101 -5.41 -2.97 9.64
CA LEU A 101 -5.22 -4.28 8.97
C LEU A 101 -6.03 -5.39 9.64
N LYS A 102 -6.13 -5.41 10.97
CA LYS A 102 -6.98 -6.38 11.70
C LYS A 102 -8.44 -6.20 11.32
N ILE A 103 -8.93 -4.95 11.33
CA ILE A 103 -10.31 -4.62 10.92
C ILE A 103 -10.57 -5.11 9.50
N PHE A 104 -9.64 -4.84 8.57
CA PHE A 104 -9.77 -5.31 7.19
C PHE A 104 -9.80 -6.85 7.12
N TYR A 105 -8.89 -7.52 7.81
CA TYR A 105 -8.81 -8.99 7.84
C TYR A 105 -10.06 -9.65 8.42
N GLU A 106 -10.73 -9.02 9.38
CA GLU A 106 -11.98 -9.55 9.95
C GLU A 106 -13.11 -9.61 8.91
N VAL A 107 -13.17 -8.64 7.99
CA VAL A 107 -14.24 -8.53 6.99
C VAL A 107 -13.85 -9.12 5.62
N ASN A 108 -12.56 -9.29 5.35
CA ASN A 108 -12.08 -9.85 4.08
C ASN A 108 -10.81 -10.67 4.29
N LYS A 109 -10.94 -11.99 4.08
CA LYS A 109 -9.83 -12.94 4.22
C LYS A 109 -9.25 -13.42 2.88
N GLU A 110 -9.84 -12.97 1.78
CA GLU A 110 -9.44 -13.39 0.44
C GLU A 110 -8.37 -12.46 -0.15
N VAL A 111 -8.43 -11.17 0.21
CA VAL A 111 -7.46 -10.18 -0.26
C VAL A 111 -6.18 -10.28 0.57
N PRO A 112 -5.01 -10.49 -0.07
CA PRO A 112 -3.74 -10.58 0.63
C PRO A 112 -3.40 -9.32 1.45
N ILE A 113 -2.68 -9.52 2.56
CA ILE A 113 -2.24 -8.44 3.46
C ILE A 113 -0.72 -8.41 3.53
N ALA A 114 -0.14 -7.21 3.51
CA ALA A 114 1.26 -6.94 3.78
C ALA A 114 1.42 -5.99 4.97
N ILE A 115 2.37 -6.27 5.85
CA ILE A 115 2.62 -5.48 7.06
C ILE A 115 3.68 -4.42 6.76
N LEU A 116 3.31 -3.14 6.81
CA LEU A 116 4.28 -2.03 6.76
C LEU A 116 4.88 -1.78 8.15
N THR A 117 6.19 -1.50 8.19
CA THR A 117 6.89 -1.14 9.44
C THR A 117 8.07 -0.22 9.18
N GLU A 118 8.23 0.79 10.05
CA GLU A 118 9.38 1.72 10.08
C GLU A 118 10.45 1.27 11.09
N ASP A 119 10.04 0.48 12.11
CA ASP A 119 10.88 0.03 13.20
C ASP A 119 11.59 -1.29 12.88
N ASP A 120 11.88 -2.11 13.89
CA ASP A 120 12.48 -3.43 13.66
C ASP A 120 11.53 -4.32 12.84
N PRO A 121 11.93 -4.74 11.63
CA PRO A 121 11.09 -5.60 10.80
C PRO A 121 10.67 -6.91 11.45
N LEU A 122 11.43 -7.38 12.44
CA LEU A 122 11.11 -8.62 13.16
C LEU A 122 9.90 -8.48 14.08
N ASP A 123 9.60 -7.26 14.55
CA ASP A 123 8.39 -6.98 15.36
C ASP A 123 7.09 -7.16 14.55
N ALA A 124 7.18 -7.10 13.22
CA ALA A 124 6.04 -7.34 12.34
C ALA A 124 5.70 -8.84 12.18
N ILE A 125 6.60 -9.76 12.54
CA ILE A 125 6.39 -11.20 12.36
C ILE A 125 5.17 -11.72 13.15
N PRO A 126 5.00 -11.43 14.45
CA PRO A 126 3.87 -11.94 15.21
C PRO A 126 2.52 -11.52 14.64
N ILE A 127 2.37 -10.25 14.26
CA ILE A 127 1.13 -9.75 13.68
C ILE A 127 0.91 -10.30 12.27
N GLY A 128 1.98 -10.42 11.48
CA GLY A 128 1.91 -11.04 10.16
C GLY A 128 1.40 -12.49 10.22
N LEU A 129 1.89 -13.28 11.17
CA LEU A 129 1.40 -14.65 11.40
C LEU A 129 -0.08 -14.66 11.85
N GLN A 130 -0.47 -13.75 12.74
CA GLN A 130 -1.85 -13.65 13.21
C GLN A 130 -2.83 -13.34 12.09
N LEU A 131 -2.45 -12.44 11.16
CA LEU A 131 -3.29 -12.00 10.05
C LEU A 131 -3.11 -12.84 8.78
N GLY A 132 -2.26 -13.86 8.79
CA GLY A 132 -1.95 -14.62 7.57
C GLY A 132 -1.39 -13.74 6.46
N ALA A 133 -0.61 -12.71 6.81
CA ALA A 133 0.00 -11.81 5.84
C ALA A 133 0.94 -12.58 4.90
N PHE A 134 1.00 -12.17 3.64
CA PHE A 134 1.93 -12.78 2.68
C PHE A 134 3.30 -12.12 2.68
N ALA A 135 3.40 -10.86 3.17
CA ALA A 135 4.61 -10.07 3.10
C ALA A 135 4.79 -9.14 4.31
N ILE A 136 6.04 -8.79 4.56
CA ILE A 136 6.45 -7.67 5.41
C ILE A 136 7.14 -6.64 4.51
N ASN A 137 6.71 -5.38 4.62
CA ASN A 137 7.18 -4.25 3.84
C ASN A 137 7.94 -3.29 4.77
N PRO A 138 9.23 -3.52 5.05
CA PRO A 138 10.01 -2.73 5.97
C PRO A 138 10.68 -1.52 5.31
N ASP A 139 11.15 -0.59 6.15
CA ASP A 139 12.18 0.35 5.74
C ASP A 139 13.42 -0.43 5.24
N PHE A 140 13.87 -0.13 4.02
CA PHE A 140 14.99 -0.81 3.39
C PHE A 140 16.31 -0.64 4.16
N GLU A 141 16.47 0.46 4.93
CA GLU A 141 17.67 0.72 5.73
C GLU A 141 17.81 -0.26 6.91
N LYS A 142 16.68 -0.84 7.37
CA LYS A 142 16.64 -1.82 8.46
C LYS A 142 17.01 -3.25 8.03
N LEU A 143 17.15 -3.48 6.73
CA LEU A 143 17.41 -4.81 6.22
C LEU A 143 18.90 -5.17 6.25
N THR A 144 19.21 -6.26 6.96
CA THR A 144 20.48 -6.97 6.91
C THR A 144 20.25 -8.40 6.40
N PRO A 145 21.29 -9.14 5.98
CA PRO A 145 21.13 -10.53 5.60
C PRO A 145 20.45 -11.39 6.68
N GLU A 146 20.74 -11.15 7.95
CA GLU A 146 20.18 -11.88 9.09
C GLU A 146 18.70 -11.57 9.28
N VAL A 147 18.30 -10.31 9.14
CA VAL A 147 16.89 -9.88 9.24
C VAL A 147 16.09 -10.49 8.08
N VAL A 148 16.58 -10.38 6.86
CA VAL A 148 15.95 -10.97 5.68
C VAL A 148 15.78 -12.48 5.84
N GLN A 149 16.82 -13.18 6.30
CA GLN A 149 16.75 -14.61 6.54
C GLN A 149 15.66 -14.99 7.55
N LYS A 150 15.54 -14.25 8.66
CA LYS A 150 14.51 -14.50 9.67
C LYS A 150 13.10 -14.28 9.15
N ILE A 151 12.88 -13.22 8.36
CA ILE A 151 11.59 -12.94 7.76
C ILE A 151 11.20 -14.06 6.79
N HIS A 152 12.10 -14.48 5.90
CA HIS A 152 11.88 -15.60 4.98
C HIS A 152 11.62 -16.93 5.71
N GLN A 153 12.37 -17.22 6.79
CA GLN A 153 12.15 -18.42 7.62
C GLN A 153 10.78 -18.41 8.30
N SER A 154 10.21 -17.22 8.54
CA SER A 154 8.86 -17.05 9.08
C SER A 154 7.77 -17.14 8.00
N GLY A 155 8.14 -17.33 6.72
CA GLY A 155 7.21 -17.57 5.62
C GLY A 155 6.75 -16.31 4.90
N PHE A 156 7.38 -15.15 5.12
CA PHE A 156 6.98 -13.89 4.48
C PHE A 156 7.87 -13.54 3.30
N GLU A 157 7.24 -12.96 2.27
CA GLU A 157 7.93 -12.20 1.23
C GLU A 157 8.30 -10.81 1.76
N ILE A 158 9.24 -10.13 1.08
CA ILE A 158 9.75 -8.82 1.50
C ILE A 158 9.66 -7.83 0.34
N TYR A 159 9.00 -6.68 0.58
CA TYR A 159 8.90 -5.55 -0.34
C TYR A 159 9.31 -4.26 0.39
N PRO A 160 10.62 -3.97 0.49
CA PRO A 160 11.09 -2.79 1.21
C PRO A 160 10.77 -1.48 0.49
N TRP A 161 10.64 -0.39 1.26
CA TRP A 161 10.33 0.97 0.83
C TRP A 161 11.28 1.99 1.46
N THR A 162 11.48 3.21 0.93
CA THR A 162 11.32 3.53 -0.47
C THR A 162 12.69 3.48 -1.13
N VAL A 163 12.93 2.54 -2.01
CA VAL A 163 14.24 2.22 -2.58
C VAL A 163 14.44 2.98 -3.88
N ASN A 164 15.18 4.09 -3.84
CA ASN A 164 15.24 5.03 -4.95
C ASN A 164 16.59 5.11 -5.66
N THR A 165 17.69 4.76 -5.00
CA THR A 165 19.02 4.85 -5.61
C THR A 165 19.40 3.53 -6.30
N SER A 166 20.22 3.61 -7.34
CA SER A 166 20.71 2.41 -8.03
C SER A 166 21.52 1.50 -7.09
N GLU A 167 22.26 2.09 -6.15
CA GLU A 167 23.04 1.36 -5.16
C GLU A 167 22.13 0.55 -4.21
N ASP A 168 21.06 1.18 -3.70
CA ASP A 168 20.10 0.50 -2.82
C ASP A 168 19.30 -0.56 -3.59
N ILE A 169 18.94 -0.30 -4.85
CA ILE A 169 18.29 -1.30 -5.70
C ILE A 169 19.16 -2.55 -5.83
N GLU A 170 20.45 -2.39 -6.14
CA GLU A 170 21.37 -3.52 -6.23
C GLU A 170 21.59 -4.21 -4.87
N ARG A 171 21.62 -3.45 -3.77
CA ARG A 171 21.69 -4.02 -2.42
C ARG A 171 20.45 -4.87 -2.12
N MET A 172 19.25 -4.43 -2.47
CA MET A 172 18.02 -5.21 -2.27
C MET A 172 18.01 -6.48 -3.13
N LYS A 173 18.51 -6.43 -4.35
CA LYS A 173 18.68 -7.62 -5.20
C LYS A 173 19.63 -8.63 -4.56
N MET A 174 20.78 -8.16 -4.03
CA MET A 174 21.72 -9.05 -3.33
C MET A 174 21.11 -9.70 -2.09
N LEU A 175 20.22 -8.99 -1.39
CA LEU A 175 19.47 -9.52 -0.26
C LEU A 175 18.34 -10.47 -0.68
N ARG A 176 18.04 -10.59 -1.97
CA ARG A 176 17.01 -11.46 -2.54
C ARG A 176 15.60 -11.15 -2.00
N VAL A 177 15.28 -9.87 -1.85
CA VAL A 177 13.91 -9.46 -1.57
C VAL A 177 13.03 -9.76 -2.79
N LYS A 178 11.73 -9.91 -2.59
CA LYS A 178 10.79 -10.28 -3.66
C LYS A 178 10.57 -9.18 -4.68
N GLY A 179 10.61 -7.95 -4.24
CA GLY A 179 10.45 -6.73 -5.04
C GLY A 179 10.77 -5.52 -4.19
N ILE A 180 10.66 -4.33 -4.75
CA ILE A 180 10.87 -3.08 -4.02
C ILE A 180 9.71 -2.10 -4.27
N ILE A 181 9.48 -1.21 -3.32
CA ILE A 181 8.62 -0.03 -3.49
C ILE A 181 9.54 1.15 -3.79
N THR A 182 9.33 1.82 -4.92
CA THR A 182 10.20 2.89 -5.43
C THR A 182 9.39 3.98 -6.13
N ASP A 183 9.88 5.22 -6.07
CA ASP A 183 9.34 6.34 -6.86
C ASP A 183 9.85 6.34 -8.32
N PHE A 184 10.84 5.51 -8.63
CA PHE A 184 11.53 5.47 -9.93
C PHE A 184 11.54 4.06 -10.54
N PRO A 185 10.38 3.54 -10.96
CA PRO A 185 10.29 2.17 -11.48
C PRO A 185 11.13 1.97 -12.77
N ASP A 186 11.40 3.03 -13.50
CA ASP A 186 12.28 3.03 -14.70
C ASP A 186 13.75 2.71 -14.38
N ARG A 187 14.18 2.88 -13.13
CA ARG A 187 15.54 2.51 -12.68
C ARG A 187 15.71 1.01 -12.45
N ILE A 188 14.62 0.26 -12.42
CA ILE A 188 14.66 -1.19 -12.25
C ILE A 188 14.95 -1.82 -13.62
N ASN A 189 16.21 -1.84 -14.02
CA ASN A 189 16.63 -2.57 -15.22
C ASN A 189 16.64 -4.07 -14.94
N GLN A 190 15.58 -4.74 -15.37
CA GLN A 190 15.42 -6.20 -15.48
C GLN A 190 15.68 -7.04 -14.23
N THR A 191 14.60 -7.64 -13.75
CA THR A 191 14.48 -8.80 -12.84
C THR A 191 15.00 -8.64 -11.41
N PHE A 192 14.06 -8.49 -10.50
CA PHE A 192 14.21 -9.05 -9.15
C PHE A 192 14.09 -10.56 -9.20
#